data_f43a0cdcba925beb0aa9b4033d6df14d
#
_entry.id   f43a0cdcba925beb0aa9b4033d6df14d
#
_cell.length_a   1.000
_cell.length_b   1.000
_cell.length_c   1.000
_cell.angle_alpha   90.00
_cell.angle_beta   90.00
_cell.angle_gamma   90.00
#
_symmetry.space_group_name_H-M   'P 1'
#
loop_
_entity.id
_entity.type
_entity.pdbx_description
1 polymer ?
#
loop_
_entity_poly.entity_id
_entity_poly.type
_entity_poly.pdbx_seq_one_letter_code
_entity_poly.pdbx_strand_id
1 'polypeptide(L)'
;CPQNLNLDGLPHKGTERTECGLSEFRLCEKYARSAHSVWKLFTTGAVGSQTLMGIPHLQKLREKFGKEISVWPFDQGFNSTQIVLGEVYPSLFKSPTDIEIKSNSKVFCHDIVDAYQTYRTIENLSNLNVEGQLLPKIPSHLEKQVLEEGWIVGLSFDKLIK
;
A
#
# COMPACT_ATOMS: atom_id res chain seq x y z
N CYS A 1 -6.36 21.01 -2.58
CA CYS A 1 -6.88 21.72 -3.76
C CYS A 1 -7.56 22.99 -3.29
N PRO A 2 -7.30 24.15 -3.89
CA PRO A 2 -8.05 25.36 -3.54
C PRO A 2 -9.54 25.06 -3.70
N GLN A 3 -10.34 25.38 -2.68
CA GLN A 3 -11.78 25.08 -2.63
C GLN A 3 -12.58 25.70 -3.79
N ASN A 4 -11.96 26.57 -4.57
CA ASN A 4 -12.60 27.32 -5.68
C ASN A 4 -12.25 26.80 -7.08
N LEU A 5 -11.49 25.69 -7.19
CA LEU A 5 -11.18 25.10 -8.47
C LEU A 5 -12.28 24.09 -8.83
N ASN A 6 -13.32 24.55 -9.48
CA ASN A 6 -14.32 23.67 -10.11
C ASN A 6 -13.78 23.29 -11.48
N LEU A 7 -13.27 22.10 -11.64
CA LEU A 7 -12.88 21.54 -12.93
C LEU A 7 -14.03 20.66 -13.39
N ASP A 8 -14.65 21.03 -14.51
CA ASP A 8 -15.69 20.23 -15.15
C ASP A 8 -15.22 18.78 -15.33
N GLY A 9 -16.00 17.82 -14.83
CA GLY A 9 -15.67 16.39 -14.89
C GLY A 9 -14.68 15.88 -13.82
N LEU A 10 -14.20 16.75 -12.91
CA LEU A 10 -13.32 16.34 -11.80
C LEU A 10 -13.93 16.71 -10.44
N PRO A 11 -14.91 15.95 -9.95
CA PRO A 11 -15.53 16.20 -8.66
C PRO A 11 -14.52 16.11 -7.50
N HIS A 12 -14.73 16.89 -6.46
CA HIS A 12 -13.85 16.95 -5.29
C HIS A 12 -13.76 15.64 -4.51
N LYS A 13 -14.80 14.80 -4.59
CA LYS A 13 -14.86 13.52 -3.91
C LYS A 13 -14.84 12.38 -4.93
N GLY A 14 -14.03 11.34 -4.64
CA GLY A 14 -13.95 10.15 -5.47
C GLY A 14 -15.29 9.43 -5.63
N THR A 15 -16.15 9.47 -4.61
CA THR A 15 -17.53 8.93 -4.61
C THR A 15 -18.43 9.56 -5.66
N GLU A 16 -18.12 10.74 -6.13
CA GLU A 16 -18.88 11.47 -7.17
C GLU A 16 -18.41 11.14 -8.59
N ARG A 17 -17.35 10.31 -8.74
CA ARG A 17 -16.80 9.89 -10.02
C ARG A 17 -17.48 8.63 -10.52
N THR A 18 -18.71 8.73 -10.92
CA THR A 18 -19.51 7.58 -11.39
C THR A 18 -19.20 7.17 -12.83
N GLU A 19 -18.63 8.06 -13.63
CA GLU A 19 -18.48 7.86 -15.06
C GLU A 19 -17.21 7.08 -15.48
N CYS A 20 -16.17 7.06 -14.62
CA CYS A 20 -14.91 6.38 -14.96
C CYS A 20 -14.88 4.88 -14.62
N GLY A 21 -15.91 4.35 -13.96
CA GLY A 21 -15.97 2.94 -13.54
C GLY A 21 -14.93 2.52 -12.49
N LEU A 22 -14.10 3.46 -11.99
CA LEU A 22 -13.08 3.19 -10.99
C LEU A 22 -13.67 3.30 -9.57
N SER A 23 -13.38 2.28 -8.74
CA SER A 23 -13.73 2.32 -7.32
C SER A 23 -12.91 3.39 -6.59
N GLU A 24 -13.51 4.06 -5.59
CA GLU A 24 -12.78 4.98 -4.71
C GLU A 24 -11.65 4.29 -3.96
N PHE A 25 -11.85 3.02 -3.58
CA PHE A 25 -10.87 2.21 -2.87
C PHE A 25 -10.48 1.01 -3.73
N ARG A 26 -9.20 0.72 -3.78
CA ARG A 26 -8.69 -0.56 -4.27
C ARG A 26 -9.20 -1.70 -3.39
N LEU A 27 -9.20 -2.91 -3.93
CA LEU A 27 -9.64 -4.07 -3.18
C LEU A 27 -8.86 -4.25 -1.87
N CYS A 28 -7.53 -4.12 -1.90
CA CYS A 28 -6.68 -4.22 -0.71
C CYS A 28 -7.01 -3.15 0.35
N GLU A 29 -7.36 -1.94 -0.04
CA GLU A 29 -7.69 -0.85 0.87
C GLU A 29 -9.01 -1.08 1.63
N LYS A 30 -9.95 -1.81 1.03
CA LYS A 30 -11.21 -2.21 1.70
C LYS A 30 -10.95 -3.17 2.86
N TYR A 31 -9.86 -3.93 2.82
CA TYR A 31 -9.49 -4.92 3.82
C TYR A 31 -8.39 -4.45 4.78
N ALA A 32 -7.56 -3.52 4.35
CA ALA A 32 -6.59 -2.86 5.21
C ALA A 32 -7.28 -1.77 6.03
N ARG A 33 -7.69 -2.10 7.27
CA ARG A 33 -8.36 -1.15 8.17
C ARG A 33 -7.56 0.15 8.27
N SER A 34 -8.23 1.28 8.13
CA SER A 34 -7.66 2.62 8.18
C SER A 34 -6.80 3.01 6.97
N ALA A 35 -6.73 2.20 5.91
CA ALA A 35 -6.09 2.62 4.67
C ALA A 35 -6.90 3.75 4.02
N HIS A 36 -6.17 4.74 3.51
CA HIS A 36 -6.76 5.78 2.68
C HIS A 36 -6.71 5.36 1.22
N SER A 37 -7.67 5.86 0.44
CA SER A 37 -7.67 5.66 -1.01
C SER A 37 -6.37 6.15 -1.65
N VAL A 38 -5.80 5.35 -2.55
CA VAL A 38 -4.61 5.71 -3.34
C VAL A 38 -4.85 6.98 -4.18
N TRP A 39 -6.10 7.28 -4.54
CA TRP A 39 -6.49 8.48 -5.30
C TRP A 39 -6.43 9.77 -4.48
N LYS A 40 -6.24 9.67 -3.17
CA LYS A 40 -6.13 10.81 -2.28
C LYS A 40 -4.75 11.45 -2.41
N LEU A 41 -4.64 12.43 -3.28
CA LEU A 41 -3.35 13.07 -3.59
C LEU A 41 -2.95 14.15 -2.59
N PHE A 42 -3.93 14.81 -1.98
CA PHE A 42 -3.69 15.98 -1.15
C PHE A 42 -4.70 16.04 0.00
N THR A 43 -4.28 15.81 1.21
CA THR A 43 -4.94 16.09 2.50
C THR A 43 -4.15 15.40 3.60
N THR A 44 -4.49 15.64 4.87
CA THR A 44 -3.90 14.92 6.01
C THR A 44 -4.00 13.40 5.83
N GLY A 45 -2.89 12.72 5.94
CA GLY A 45 -2.80 11.26 5.76
C GLY A 45 -2.82 10.78 4.30
N ALA A 46 -2.80 11.69 3.30
CA ALA A 46 -2.65 11.31 1.91
C ALA A 46 -1.18 11.03 1.57
N VAL A 47 -0.93 9.93 0.89
CA VAL A 47 0.41 9.53 0.41
C VAL A 47 0.56 9.61 -1.12
N GLY A 48 -0.47 10.09 -1.81
CA GLY A 48 -0.48 10.13 -3.27
C GLY A 48 0.64 10.99 -3.87
N SER A 49 1.00 12.10 -3.22
CA SER A 49 2.13 12.93 -3.66
C SER A 49 3.46 12.17 -3.55
N GLN A 50 3.68 11.44 -2.47
CA GLN A 50 4.86 10.59 -2.28
C GLN A 50 4.88 9.45 -3.30
N THR A 51 3.73 8.87 -3.61
CA THR A 51 3.60 7.84 -4.63
C THR A 51 4.01 8.38 -6.01
N LEU A 52 3.51 9.55 -6.41
CA LEU A 52 3.88 10.18 -7.68
C LEU A 52 5.38 10.48 -7.76
N MET A 53 6.00 10.88 -6.66
CA MET A 53 7.45 11.11 -6.60
C MET A 53 8.23 9.79 -6.59
N GLY A 54 7.69 8.73 -5.99
CA GLY A 54 8.35 7.43 -5.86
C GLY A 54 8.38 6.61 -7.15
N ILE A 55 7.30 6.64 -7.94
CA ILE A 55 7.17 5.83 -9.17
C ILE A 55 8.35 6.01 -10.14
N PRO A 56 8.84 7.23 -10.45
CA PRO A 56 10.00 7.39 -11.32
C PRO A 56 11.29 6.76 -10.76
N HIS A 57 11.43 6.70 -9.44
CA HIS A 57 12.59 6.06 -8.80
C HIS A 57 12.48 4.53 -8.87
N LEU A 58 11.30 3.98 -8.69
CA LEU A 58 11.05 2.55 -8.89
C LEU A 58 11.33 2.14 -10.35
N GLN A 59 10.93 2.94 -11.31
CA GLN A 59 11.23 2.71 -12.72
C GLN A 59 12.73 2.67 -12.99
N LYS A 60 13.51 3.63 -12.44
CA LYS A 60 14.97 3.62 -12.54
C LYS A 60 15.61 2.38 -11.91
N LEU A 61 15.07 1.88 -10.81
CA LEU A 61 15.53 0.62 -10.21
C LEU A 61 15.26 -0.57 -11.15
N ARG A 62 14.07 -0.64 -11.75
CA ARG A 62 13.75 -1.68 -12.73
C ARG A 62 14.69 -1.64 -13.95
N GLU A 63 14.98 -0.47 -14.47
CA GLU A 63 15.93 -0.29 -15.58
C GLU A 63 17.34 -0.73 -15.19
N LYS A 64 17.79 -0.40 -13.96
CA LYS A 64 19.13 -0.74 -13.48
C LYS A 64 19.33 -2.22 -13.24
N PHE A 65 18.35 -2.89 -12.61
CA PHE A 65 18.47 -4.29 -12.19
C PHE A 65 17.87 -5.28 -13.21
N GLY A 66 17.10 -4.81 -14.16
CA GLY A 66 16.54 -5.61 -15.25
C GLY A 66 15.79 -6.85 -14.75
N LYS A 67 16.28 -8.03 -15.11
CA LYS A 67 15.66 -9.32 -14.74
C LYS A 67 15.85 -9.75 -13.28
N GLU A 68 16.73 -9.07 -12.54
CA GLU A 68 16.99 -9.39 -11.13
C GLU A 68 15.90 -8.85 -10.19
N ILE A 69 15.06 -7.92 -10.68
CA ILE A 69 14.03 -7.25 -9.90
C ILE A 69 12.63 -7.52 -10.46
N SER A 70 11.70 -7.76 -9.57
CA SER A 70 10.27 -7.85 -9.90
C SER A 70 9.44 -7.00 -8.95
N VAL A 71 8.26 -6.60 -9.39
CA VAL A 71 7.28 -5.84 -8.60
C VAL A 71 6.07 -6.73 -8.34
N TRP A 72 5.91 -7.16 -7.12
CA TRP A 72 4.76 -7.96 -6.72
C TRP A 72 3.53 -7.05 -6.48
N PRO A 73 2.34 -7.44 -6.89
CA PRO A 73 1.94 -8.68 -7.58
C PRO A 73 1.97 -8.59 -9.12
N PHE A 74 2.44 -7.51 -9.71
CA PHE A 74 2.32 -7.20 -11.15
C PHE A 74 3.17 -8.09 -12.04
N ASP A 75 4.39 -8.40 -11.61
CA ASP A 75 5.32 -9.22 -12.39
C ASP A 75 5.14 -10.70 -12.06
N GLN A 76 4.91 -11.54 -13.07
CA GLN A 76 4.87 -12.99 -12.91
C GLN A 76 6.27 -13.55 -12.68
N GLY A 77 6.36 -14.65 -11.91
CA GLY A 77 7.63 -15.33 -11.67
C GLY A 77 8.55 -14.63 -10.67
N PHE A 78 8.02 -13.81 -9.78
CA PHE A 78 8.79 -13.13 -8.72
C PHE A 78 9.63 -14.08 -7.86
N ASN A 79 9.27 -15.36 -7.75
CA ASN A 79 10.05 -16.38 -7.03
C ASN A 79 11.43 -16.67 -7.67
N SER A 80 11.64 -16.28 -8.92
CA SER A 80 12.92 -16.46 -9.64
C SER A 80 13.80 -15.22 -9.61
N THR A 81 13.35 -14.12 -9.05
CA THR A 81 14.09 -12.86 -8.98
C THR A 81 14.77 -12.70 -7.62
N GLN A 82 15.93 -12.03 -7.61
CA GLN A 82 16.70 -11.79 -6.38
C GLN A 82 16.12 -10.67 -5.54
N ILE A 83 15.45 -9.71 -6.19
CA ILE A 83 14.86 -8.53 -5.55
C ILE A 83 13.37 -8.49 -5.87
N VAL A 84 12.55 -8.48 -4.83
CA VAL A 84 11.09 -8.30 -4.96
C VAL A 84 10.69 -7.00 -4.31
N LEU A 85 10.06 -6.13 -5.07
CA LEU A 85 9.44 -4.92 -4.55
C LEU A 85 7.97 -5.17 -4.26
N GLY A 86 7.48 -4.71 -3.12
CA GLY A 86 6.08 -4.83 -2.74
C GLY A 86 5.62 -3.63 -1.93
N GLU A 87 4.33 -3.32 -2.01
CA GLU A 87 3.71 -2.26 -1.24
C GLU A 87 3.61 -2.67 0.23
N VAL A 88 4.14 -1.84 1.13
CA VAL A 88 4.06 -2.04 2.57
C VAL A 88 3.12 -1.01 3.18
N TYR A 89 2.21 -1.47 4.03
CA TYR A 89 1.33 -0.62 4.82
C TYR A 89 1.65 -0.78 6.31
N PRO A 90 2.48 0.11 6.91
CA PRO A 90 2.98 -0.06 8.28
C PRO A 90 1.88 -0.22 9.33
N SER A 91 0.75 0.45 9.16
CA SER A 91 -0.40 0.35 10.07
C SER A 91 -1.13 -1.00 10.01
N LEU A 92 -0.79 -1.91 9.08
CA LEU A 92 -1.38 -3.25 9.00
C LEU A 92 -1.06 -4.09 10.25
N PHE A 93 0.11 -3.88 10.82
CA PHE A 93 0.66 -4.62 11.96
C PHE A 93 0.69 -3.77 13.24
N LYS A 94 -0.36 -2.97 13.48
CA LYS A 94 -0.45 -2.20 14.73
C LYS A 94 -0.31 -3.11 15.95
N SER A 95 0.72 -2.83 16.74
CA SER A 95 0.98 -3.50 18.01
C SER A 95 0.37 -2.71 19.19
N PRO A 96 0.05 -3.35 20.32
CA PRO A 96 -0.27 -2.67 21.58
C PRO A 96 0.80 -1.64 22.01
N THR A 97 2.04 -1.84 21.61
CA THR A 97 3.16 -0.90 21.82
C THR A 97 2.95 0.46 21.13
N ASP A 98 2.12 0.53 20.09
CA ASP A 98 1.74 1.81 19.45
C ASP A 98 0.96 2.71 20.43
N ILE A 99 0.25 2.10 21.37
CA ILE A 99 -0.46 2.81 22.45
C ILE A 99 0.55 3.39 23.44
N GLU A 100 1.59 2.63 23.77
CA GLU A 100 2.63 3.03 24.71
C GLU A 100 3.48 4.20 24.14
N ILE A 101 3.82 4.15 22.85
CA ILE A 101 4.52 5.24 22.16
C ILE A 101 3.64 6.49 22.10
N LYS A 102 2.35 6.35 21.80
CA LYS A 102 1.42 7.48 21.80
C LYS A 102 1.17 8.09 23.16
N SER A 103 1.16 7.27 24.22
CA SER A 103 1.02 7.76 25.60
C SER A 103 2.26 8.54 26.07
N ASN A 104 3.44 8.24 25.51
CA ASN A 104 4.69 8.94 25.74
C ASN A 104 4.98 10.04 24.71
N SER A 105 3.96 10.57 24.05
CA SER A 105 4.03 11.51 22.93
C SER A 105 4.74 12.85 23.22
N LYS A 106 5.08 13.15 24.47
CA LYS A 106 5.94 14.28 24.83
C LYS A 106 7.41 14.10 24.43
N VAL A 107 7.82 12.85 24.14
CA VAL A 107 9.21 12.49 23.82
C VAL A 107 9.38 12.14 22.34
N PHE A 108 8.30 11.73 21.66
CA PHE A 108 8.37 11.23 20.28
C PHE A 108 7.66 12.18 19.31
N CYS A 109 8.37 12.67 18.30
CA CYS A 109 7.73 13.33 17.16
C CYS A 109 7.07 12.29 16.25
N HIS A 110 6.16 12.73 15.38
CA HIS A 110 5.42 11.84 14.46
C HIS A 110 6.34 10.97 13.60
N ASP A 111 7.45 11.52 13.13
CA ASP A 111 8.42 10.82 12.27
C ASP A 111 9.07 9.62 13.00
N ILE A 112 9.32 9.74 14.30
CA ILE A 112 9.85 8.64 15.12
C ILE A 112 8.80 7.53 15.26
N VAL A 113 7.53 7.88 15.43
CA VAL A 113 6.43 6.91 15.51
C VAL A 113 6.29 6.16 14.18
N ASP A 114 6.36 6.84 13.06
CA ASP A 114 6.27 6.24 11.73
C ASP A 114 7.48 5.35 11.44
N ALA A 115 8.69 5.78 11.81
CA ALA A 115 9.89 4.96 11.68
C ALA A 115 9.81 3.69 12.53
N TYR A 116 9.31 3.79 13.76
CA TYR A 116 9.12 2.64 14.63
C TYR A 116 8.05 1.68 14.11
N GLN A 117 6.93 2.17 13.59
CA GLN A 117 5.90 1.35 12.96
C GLN A 117 6.45 0.61 11.74
N THR A 118 7.28 1.27 10.93
CA THR A 118 7.97 0.66 9.80
C THR A 118 8.91 -0.45 10.27
N TYR A 119 9.72 -0.20 11.30
CA TYR A 119 10.59 -1.21 11.91
C TYR A 119 9.79 -2.43 12.40
N ARG A 120 8.73 -2.21 13.17
CA ARG A 120 7.87 -3.30 13.68
C ARG A 120 7.18 -4.07 12.54
N THR A 121 6.83 -3.40 11.47
CA THR A 121 6.29 -4.04 10.27
C THR A 121 7.32 -4.97 9.66
N ILE A 122 8.56 -4.52 9.46
CA ILE A 122 9.66 -5.33 8.93
C ILE A 122 9.93 -6.53 9.84
N GLU A 123 9.98 -6.32 11.15
CA GLU A 123 10.19 -7.39 12.13
C GLU A 123 9.07 -8.45 12.06
N ASN A 124 7.81 -8.03 11.99
CA ASN A 124 6.68 -8.95 11.82
C ASN A 124 6.73 -9.67 10.47
N LEU A 125 7.04 -8.95 9.39
CA LEU A 125 7.14 -9.52 8.05
C LEU A 125 8.30 -10.53 7.95
N SER A 126 9.43 -10.29 8.61
CA SER A 126 10.58 -11.19 8.62
C SER A 126 10.30 -12.54 9.29
N ASN A 127 9.29 -12.59 10.17
CA ASN A 127 8.83 -13.81 10.82
C ASN A 127 7.79 -14.58 10.01
N LEU A 128 7.31 -14.02 8.88
CA LEU A 128 6.35 -14.66 8.00
C LEU A 128 7.05 -15.55 6.97
N ASN A 129 6.37 -16.63 6.59
CA ASN A 129 6.79 -17.42 5.44
C ASN A 129 6.59 -16.59 4.17
N VAL A 130 7.67 -16.40 3.39
CA VAL A 130 7.67 -15.57 2.17
C VAL A 130 6.59 -16.01 1.19
N GLU A 131 6.50 -17.31 0.91
CA GLU A 131 5.61 -17.85 -0.14
C GLU A 131 4.14 -17.98 0.25
N GLY A 132 3.80 -17.92 1.54
CA GLY A 132 2.43 -18.15 1.98
C GLY A 132 1.79 -16.99 2.70
N GLN A 133 2.60 -16.27 3.47
CA GLN A 133 2.09 -15.22 4.37
C GLN A 133 2.54 -13.83 3.94
N LEU A 134 3.79 -13.70 3.52
CA LEU A 134 4.35 -12.41 3.11
C LEU A 134 3.82 -11.99 1.73
N LEU A 135 3.91 -12.92 0.76
CA LEU A 135 3.41 -12.76 -0.59
C LEU A 135 2.33 -13.82 -0.84
N PRO A 136 1.10 -13.61 -0.35
CA PRO A 136 0.06 -14.63 -0.42
C PRO A 136 -0.32 -14.94 -1.87
N LYS A 137 -0.61 -16.22 -2.12
CA LYS A 137 -1.07 -16.68 -3.43
C LYS A 137 -2.40 -15.98 -3.78
N ILE A 138 -2.42 -15.34 -4.92
CA ILE A 138 -3.60 -14.63 -5.40
C ILE A 138 -4.69 -15.64 -5.79
N PRO A 139 -5.91 -15.54 -5.24
CA PRO A 139 -7.03 -16.36 -5.68
C PRO A 139 -7.35 -16.10 -7.15
N SER A 140 -7.58 -17.15 -7.93
CA SER A 140 -7.81 -17.03 -9.38
C SER A 140 -8.98 -16.12 -9.75
N HIS A 141 -10.04 -16.07 -8.93
CA HIS A 141 -11.19 -15.19 -9.18
C HIS A 141 -10.88 -13.70 -8.93
N LEU A 142 -9.78 -13.36 -8.24
CA LEU A 142 -9.33 -11.99 -7.97
C LEU A 142 -8.10 -11.59 -8.79
N GLU A 143 -7.50 -12.53 -9.50
CA GLU A 143 -6.20 -12.34 -10.17
C GLU A 143 -6.20 -11.10 -11.07
N LYS A 144 -7.20 -10.95 -11.93
CA LYS A 144 -7.30 -9.79 -12.82
C LYS A 144 -7.32 -8.48 -12.06
N GLN A 145 -8.14 -8.39 -11.01
CA GLN A 145 -8.28 -7.17 -10.22
C GLN A 145 -7.01 -6.86 -9.42
N VAL A 146 -6.39 -7.87 -8.81
CA VAL A 146 -5.15 -7.70 -8.04
C VAL A 146 -3.97 -7.31 -8.92
N LEU A 147 -3.86 -7.86 -10.14
CA LEU A 147 -2.84 -7.48 -11.11
C LEU A 147 -3.04 -6.07 -11.67
N GLU A 148 -4.26 -5.54 -11.65
CA GLU A 148 -4.56 -4.18 -12.07
C GLU A 148 -4.36 -3.17 -10.93
N GLU A 149 -4.86 -3.48 -9.72
CA GLU A 149 -4.91 -2.55 -8.60
C GLU A 149 -3.68 -2.65 -7.67
N GLY A 150 -2.95 -3.76 -7.69
CA GLY A 150 -1.90 -4.08 -6.73
C GLY A 150 -2.42 -4.68 -5.43
N TRP A 151 -1.50 -5.10 -4.56
CA TRP A 151 -1.82 -5.68 -3.26
C TRP A 151 -0.78 -5.31 -2.20
N ILE A 152 -1.18 -5.34 -0.93
CA ILE A 152 -0.31 -5.00 0.21
C ILE A 152 0.37 -6.27 0.72
N VAL A 153 1.68 -6.21 0.89
CA VAL A 153 2.51 -7.31 1.44
C VAL A 153 2.01 -7.70 2.83
N GLY A 154 1.83 -9.00 3.06
CA GLY A 154 1.34 -9.55 4.34
C GLY A 154 -0.16 -9.41 4.58
N LEU A 155 -0.92 -8.84 3.65
CA LEU A 155 -2.39 -8.80 3.73
C LEU A 155 -2.98 -10.10 3.18
N SER A 156 -3.51 -10.96 4.08
CA SER A 156 -4.09 -12.24 3.70
C SER A 156 -5.39 -12.09 2.92
N PHE A 157 -5.58 -12.93 1.89
CA PHE A 157 -6.84 -13.06 1.16
C PHE A 157 -7.93 -13.80 1.95
N ASP A 158 -7.60 -14.51 3.04
CA ASP A 158 -8.58 -15.27 3.84
C ASP A 158 -9.62 -14.39 4.52
N LYS A 159 -9.31 -13.09 4.67
CA LYS A 159 -10.27 -12.10 5.18
C LYS A 159 -11.37 -11.73 4.16
N LEU A 160 -11.26 -12.21 2.92
CA LEU A 160 -12.23 -11.98 1.84
C LEU A 160 -13.38 -13.00 1.85
N ILE A 161 -13.25 -14.09 2.61
CA ILE A 161 -14.14 -15.25 2.55
C ILE A 161 -15.26 -15.19 3.63
N LYS A 162 -15.50 -14.00 4.21
CA LYS A 162 -16.59 -13.83 5.20
C LYS A 162 -17.73 -13.02 4.63
#